data_ee343f9f4384fa4d04fc09dc1a808215
#
_entry.id   ee343f9f4384fa4d04fc09dc1a808215
#
_cell.length_a   1.000
_cell.length_b   1.000
_cell.length_c   1.000
_cell.angle_alpha   90.00
_cell.angle_beta   90.00
_cell.angle_gamma   90.00
#
_symmetry.space_group_name_H-M   'P 1'
#
loop_
_entity.id
_entity.type
_entity.pdbx_description
1 polymer ?
#
loop_
_entity_poly.entity_id
_entity_poly.type
_entity_poly.pdbx_seq_one_letter_code
_entity_poly.pdbx_strand_id
1 'polypeptide(L)'
;MATESPSVRSTVRQFFSLERDVLVLSLAMFAFSLGFQMTGRYLSEYLVVLGASPFVVGLYGSFGNIISAVYPYAGGVFSDRVGSRHALTLFGLLSTLGFLFWLVAPLVGPIDLGTVVLDPWLWIFVGLVLAQAWKSFGLGATFAIVKQSVPDDRLARGFASTETFRRSAFLIGPVLAAGLLFLVGGGNESDILPGFLYVLGVAVAFGVVATAVQHVSYEADADSFGKTFDGVSQIRSDLAELPDVLRPLLVADTLVRFANGMVYGFFILVITQLWELDATVFGLYLNPAVLFGVLLGVEMVVALVSMAPAAIAAERVGLKPVVAVGFAVYAVFPALLIFAPADPLVVTVLFAFSGLRFAGLPSHKALIVGPAERDAGGRVTGAYYLLRNAIVIPSAALGGYLYDSDWTVELPVGPLETLTAGPELAFSVATVVGIVGVAYFLVFGEEFAAYA
;
A
#
# COMPACT_ATOMS: atom_id res chain seq x y z
N MET A 1 39.13 -17.44 5.11
CA MET A 1 39.11 -16.23 4.28
C MET A 1 38.07 -15.29 4.89
N ALA A 2 38.50 -14.20 5.51
CA ALA A 2 37.60 -13.22 6.08
C ALA A 2 36.91 -12.46 4.94
N THR A 3 35.61 -12.60 4.83
CA THR A 3 34.77 -11.79 3.92
C THR A 3 34.72 -10.36 4.49
N GLU A 4 35.47 -9.44 3.87
CA GLU A 4 35.35 -8.01 4.17
C GLU A 4 33.88 -7.59 3.97
N SER A 5 33.30 -6.96 4.99
CA SER A 5 31.99 -6.35 4.89
C SER A 5 32.02 -5.27 3.79
N PRO A 6 31.09 -5.31 2.82
CA PRO A 6 31.11 -4.35 1.71
C PRO A 6 30.97 -2.93 2.27
N SER A 7 31.88 -2.05 1.88
CA SER A 7 31.81 -0.64 2.27
C SER A 7 30.55 0.01 1.66
N VAL A 8 29.95 0.97 2.36
CA VAL A 8 28.79 1.74 1.88
C VAL A 8 29.04 2.29 0.45
N ARG A 9 30.28 2.68 0.16
CA ARG A 9 30.70 3.16 -1.17
C ARG A 9 30.70 2.08 -2.25
N SER A 10 31.08 0.84 -1.92
CA SER A 10 31.02 -0.29 -2.86
C SER A 10 29.58 -0.73 -3.12
N THR A 11 28.73 -0.68 -2.10
CA THR A 11 27.29 -0.98 -2.21
C THR A 11 26.58 0.04 -3.11
N VAL A 12 26.81 1.34 -2.90
CA VAL A 12 26.26 2.41 -3.75
C VAL A 12 26.74 2.27 -5.21
N ARG A 13 28.03 1.99 -5.41
CA ARG A 13 28.58 1.81 -6.77
C ARG A 13 28.01 0.55 -7.46
N GLN A 14 27.71 -0.51 -6.72
CA GLN A 14 27.07 -1.71 -7.23
C GLN A 14 25.59 -1.48 -7.59
N PHE A 15 24.90 -0.56 -6.89
CA PHE A 15 23.54 -0.15 -7.20
C PHE A 15 23.42 0.54 -8.56
N PHE A 16 24.41 1.36 -8.93
CA PHE A 16 24.44 2.07 -10.20
C PHE A 16 25.10 1.26 -11.33
N SER A 17 25.56 0.03 -11.06
CA SER A 17 26.10 -0.90 -12.09
C SER A 17 25.03 -1.85 -12.66
N LEU A 18 23.75 -1.52 -12.47
CA LEU A 18 22.63 -2.23 -13.07
C LEU A 18 22.66 -2.05 -14.60
N GLU A 19 22.19 -3.06 -15.32
CA GLU A 19 21.89 -2.89 -16.73
C GLU A 19 20.97 -1.69 -16.94
N ARG A 20 21.19 -0.94 -18.01
CA ARG A 20 20.52 0.33 -18.29
C ARG A 20 18.99 0.23 -18.16
N ASP A 21 18.39 -0.82 -18.71
CA ASP A 21 16.93 -1.00 -18.68
C ASP A 21 16.39 -1.25 -17.28
N VAL A 22 17.09 -2.03 -16.45
CA VAL A 22 16.73 -2.26 -15.05
C VAL A 22 16.82 -0.96 -14.24
N LEU A 23 17.84 -0.13 -14.51
CA LEU A 23 17.98 1.17 -13.84
C LEU A 23 16.84 2.14 -14.25
N VAL A 24 16.54 2.24 -15.54
CA VAL A 24 15.47 3.10 -16.08
C VAL A 24 14.13 2.72 -15.45
N LEU A 25 13.82 1.42 -15.39
CA LEU A 25 12.58 0.94 -14.77
C LEU A 25 12.56 1.16 -13.26
N SER A 26 13.69 0.97 -12.57
CA SER A 26 13.80 1.24 -11.14
C SER A 26 13.53 2.72 -10.83
N LEU A 27 14.03 3.63 -11.64
CA LEU A 27 13.78 5.07 -11.51
C LEU A 27 12.32 5.43 -11.83
N ALA A 28 11.73 4.83 -12.86
CA ALA A 28 10.32 5.01 -13.17
C ALA A 28 9.43 4.48 -12.03
N MET A 29 9.76 3.28 -11.49
CA MET A 29 9.09 2.73 -10.31
C MET A 29 9.19 3.64 -9.09
N PHE A 30 10.37 4.22 -8.85
CA PHE A 30 10.56 5.18 -7.77
C PHE A 30 9.65 6.39 -7.95
N ALA A 31 9.66 7.02 -9.13
CA ALA A 31 8.91 8.23 -9.41
C ALA A 31 7.38 8.00 -9.31
N PHE A 32 6.85 6.94 -9.91
CA PHE A 32 5.44 6.58 -9.76
C PHE A 32 5.08 6.21 -8.32
N SER A 33 5.92 5.42 -7.65
CA SER A 33 5.70 5.07 -6.24
C SER A 33 5.71 6.31 -5.36
N LEU A 34 6.59 7.28 -5.63
CA LEU A 34 6.65 8.54 -4.91
C LEU A 34 5.34 9.31 -5.09
N GLY A 35 4.83 9.48 -6.32
CA GLY A 35 3.54 10.10 -6.60
C GLY A 35 2.40 9.41 -5.83
N PHE A 36 2.34 8.07 -5.85
CA PHE A 36 1.32 7.33 -5.10
C PHE A 36 1.44 7.46 -3.58
N GLN A 37 2.66 7.50 -3.03
CA GLN A 37 2.86 7.62 -1.58
C GLN A 37 2.62 9.05 -1.08
N MET A 38 2.92 10.06 -1.90
CA MET A 38 2.60 11.46 -1.60
C MET A 38 1.09 11.69 -1.56
N THR A 39 0.34 11.07 -2.47
CA THR A 39 -1.09 11.34 -2.66
C THR A 39 -1.97 10.37 -1.89
N GLY A 40 -1.71 9.08 -2.00
CA GLY A 40 -2.61 8.01 -1.57
C GLY A 40 -2.97 8.02 -0.08
N ARG A 41 -2.12 8.58 0.77
CA ARG A 41 -2.37 8.68 2.21
C ARG A 41 -3.31 9.82 2.58
N TYR A 42 -3.39 10.85 1.74
CA TYR A 42 -4.21 12.04 1.93
C TYR A 42 -5.53 12.00 1.16
N LEU A 43 -5.73 11.02 0.26
CA LEU A 43 -6.93 10.94 -0.56
C LEU A 43 -8.22 10.78 0.24
N SER A 44 -8.18 10.13 1.40
CA SER A 44 -9.35 10.02 2.28
C SER A 44 -9.79 11.40 2.78
N GLU A 45 -8.87 12.21 3.26
CA GLU A 45 -9.12 13.57 3.68
C GLU A 45 -9.57 14.45 2.51
N TYR A 46 -8.90 14.32 1.37
CA TYR A 46 -9.26 15.06 0.16
C TYR A 46 -10.68 14.74 -0.34
N LEU A 47 -11.11 13.47 -0.27
CA LEU A 47 -12.48 13.08 -0.59
C LEU A 47 -13.49 13.77 0.33
N VAL A 48 -13.21 13.82 1.64
CA VAL A 48 -14.08 14.50 2.63
C VAL A 48 -14.15 15.99 2.35
N VAL A 49 -13.03 16.64 2.08
CA VAL A 49 -12.98 18.07 1.70
C VAL A 49 -13.78 18.35 0.41
N LEU A 50 -13.85 17.39 -0.52
CA LEU A 50 -14.69 17.48 -1.73
C LEU A 50 -16.16 17.09 -1.51
N GLY A 51 -16.59 16.90 -0.25
CA GLY A 51 -17.97 16.60 0.13
C GLY A 51 -18.35 15.12 0.17
N ALA A 52 -17.36 14.20 0.10
CA ALA A 52 -17.63 12.78 0.25
C ALA A 52 -17.84 12.41 1.72
N SER A 53 -18.81 11.51 2.01
CA SER A 53 -18.95 10.94 3.35
C SER A 53 -17.87 9.88 3.63
N PRO A 54 -17.63 9.54 4.91
CA PRO A 54 -16.72 8.44 5.28
C PRO A 54 -17.09 7.10 4.63
N PHE A 55 -18.36 6.84 4.36
CA PHE A 55 -18.78 5.66 3.61
C PHE A 55 -18.23 5.68 2.17
N VAL A 56 -18.25 6.83 1.49
CA VAL A 56 -17.67 7.00 0.15
C VAL A 56 -16.16 6.80 0.17
N VAL A 57 -15.47 7.24 1.23
CA VAL A 57 -14.04 6.94 1.46
C VAL A 57 -13.81 5.43 1.55
N GLY A 58 -14.67 4.70 2.26
CA GLY A 58 -14.64 3.24 2.33
C GLY A 58 -14.87 2.58 0.96
N LEU A 59 -15.85 3.06 0.18
CA LEU A 59 -16.09 2.61 -1.19
C LEU A 59 -14.86 2.83 -2.08
N TYR A 60 -14.20 3.99 -1.98
CA TYR A 60 -12.96 4.28 -2.72
C TYR A 60 -11.88 3.21 -2.45
N GLY A 61 -11.68 2.84 -1.19
CA GLY A 61 -10.75 1.77 -0.81
C GLY A 61 -11.12 0.41 -1.42
N SER A 62 -12.40 0.05 -1.38
CA SER A 62 -12.91 -1.20 -1.98
C SER A 62 -12.76 -1.23 -3.50
N PHE A 63 -13.03 -0.12 -4.19
CA PHE A 63 -12.78 0.02 -5.64
C PHE A 63 -11.28 -0.12 -5.95
N GLY A 64 -10.40 0.45 -5.14
CA GLY A 64 -8.96 0.28 -5.28
C GLY A 64 -8.52 -1.19 -5.18
N ASN A 65 -9.13 -1.97 -4.30
CA ASN A 65 -8.89 -3.40 -4.16
C ASN A 65 -9.38 -4.19 -5.38
N ILE A 66 -10.57 -3.87 -5.92
CA ILE A 66 -11.09 -4.49 -7.17
C ILE A 66 -10.13 -4.25 -8.33
N ILE A 67 -9.72 -3.00 -8.53
CA ILE A 67 -8.79 -2.62 -9.61
C ILE A 67 -7.46 -3.38 -9.45
N SER A 68 -6.93 -3.44 -8.23
CA SER A 68 -5.69 -4.14 -7.93
C SER A 68 -5.78 -5.66 -8.15
N ALA A 69 -6.96 -6.24 -8.07
CA ALA A 69 -7.19 -7.65 -8.38
C ALA A 69 -7.29 -7.90 -9.90
N VAL A 70 -7.91 -7.01 -10.66
CA VAL A 70 -8.21 -7.20 -12.10
C VAL A 70 -7.05 -6.75 -13.00
N TYR A 71 -6.42 -5.64 -12.72
CA TYR A 71 -5.43 -5.00 -13.60
C TYR A 71 -4.21 -5.86 -13.92
N PRO A 72 -3.60 -6.64 -12.99
CA PRO A 72 -2.42 -7.43 -13.32
C PRO A 72 -2.65 -8.40 -14.47
N TYR A 73 -3.85 -8.98 -14.54
CA TYR A 73 -4.22 -9.91 -15.62
C TYR A 73 -4.44 -9.19 -16.96
N ALA A 74 -5.25 -8.14 -16.95
CA ALA A 74 -5.53 -7.34 -18.16
C ALA A 74 -4.24 -6.70 -18.70
N GLY A 75 -3.39 -6.20 -17.81
CA GLY A 75 -2.11 -5.58 -18.16
C GLY A 75 -1.12 -6.56 -18.77
N GLY A 76 -1.01 -7.76 -18.21
CA GLY A 76 -0.15 -8.82 -18.77
C GLY A 76 -0.54 -9.19 -20.20
N VAL A 77 -1.82 -9.49 -20.43
CA VAL A 77 -2.34 -9.82 -21.79
C VAL A 77 -2.10 -8.67 -22.77
N PHE A 78 -2.26 -7.43 -22.33
CA PHE A 78 -2.02 -6.27 -23.19
C PHE A 78 -0.52 -6.11 -23.52
N SER A 79 0.36 -6.27 -22.55
CA SER A 79 1.81 -6.21 -22.74
C SER A 79 2.30 -7.26 -23.72
N ASP A 80 1.79 -8.49 -23.62
CA ASP A 80 2.15 -9.59 -24.52
C ASP A 80 1.77 -9.32 -25.98
N ARG A 81 0.76 -8.47 -26.22
CA ARG A 81 0.29 -8.13 -27.57
C ARG A 81 1.02 -6.94 -28.19
N VAL A 82 1.32 -5.90 -27.40
CA VAL A 82 1.84 -4.62 -27.94
C VAL A 82 3.33 -4.39 -27.60
N GLY A 83 3.91 -5.26 -26.80
CA GLY A 83 5.27 -5.12 -26.27
C GLY A 83 5.34 -4.29 -24.98
N SER A 84 6.33 -4.60 -24.15
CA SER A 84 6.47 -4.01 -22.81
C SER A 84 6.70 -2.51 -22.85
N ARG A 85 7.49 -1.99 -23.78
CA ARG A 85 7.76 -0.55 -23.92
C ARG A 85 6.49 0.27 -24.16
N HIS A 86 5.66 -0.13 -25.12
CA HIS A 86 4.43 0.58 -25.47
C HIS A 86 3.39 0.42 -24.37
N ALA A 87 3.28 -0.77 -23.79
CA ALA A 87 2.38 -1.03 -22.67
C ALA A 87 2.72 -0.17 -21.45
N LEU A 88 3.98 -0.15 -21.02
CA LEU A 88 4.45 0.68 -19.91
C LEU A 88 4.24 2.19 -20.18
N THR A 89 4.45 2.63 -21.43
CA THR A 89 4.20 4.03 -21.80
C THR A 89 2.72 4.37 -21.72
N LEU A 90 1.82 3.54 -22.26
CA LEU A 90 0.39 3.75 -22.18
C LEU A 90 -0.09 3.79 -20.73
N PHE A 91 0.34 2.82 -19.93
CA PHE A 91 -0.05 2.76 -18.51
C PHE A 91 0.54 3.92 -17.69
N GLY A 92 1.73 4.41 -18.05
CA GLY A 92 2.31 5.63 -17.49
C GLY A 92 1.49 6.88 -17.80
N LEU A 93 1.06 7.03 -19.05
CA LEU A 93 0.18 8.12 -19.47
C LEU A 93 -1.18 8.05 -18.77
N LEU A 94 -1.79 6.86 -18.69
CA LEU A 94 -3.06 6.67 -17.97
C LEU A 94 -2.92 7.03 -16.50
N SER A 95 -1.85 6.59 -15.83
CA SER A 95 -1.63 6.92 -14.42
C SER A 95 -1.41 8.42 -14.20
N THR A 96 -0.66 9.06 -15.08
CA THR A 96 -0.45 10.50 -15.05
C THR A 96 -1.76 11.27 -15.26
N LEU A 97 -2.58 10.81 -16.20
CA LEU A 97 -3.92 11.33 -16.41
C LEU A 97 -4.81 11.13 -15.17
N GLY A 98 -4.67 10.02 -14.47
CA GLY A 98 -5.38 9.77 -13.20
C GLY A 98 -5.02 10.81 -12.12
N PHE A 99 -3.73 11.11 -11.93
CA PHE A 99 -3.29 12.20 -11.05
C PHE A 99 -3.83 13.57 -11.50
N LEU A 100 -3.91 13.80 -12.81
CA LEU A 100 -4.49 15.03 -13.37
C LEU A 100 -5.98 15.14 -13.07
N PHE A 101 -6.75 14.03 -13.16
CA PHE A 101 -8.16 14.01 -12.73
C PHE A 101 -8.32 14.39 -11.26
N TRP A 102 -7.45 13.88 -10.40
CA TRP A 102 -7.44 14.27 -8.99
C TRP A 102 -7.12 15.76 -8.80
N LEU A 103 -6.16 16.28 -9.55
CA LEU A 103 -5.75 17.69 -9.47
C LEU A 103 -6.86 18.64 -9.89
N VAL A 104 -7.61 18.32 -10.95
CA VAL A 104 -8.64 19.19 -11.51
C VAL A 104 -10.03 18.99 -10.89
N ALA A 105 -10.23 17.96 -10.09
CA ALA A 105 -11.51 17.62 -9.50
C ALA A 105 -12.23 18.81 -8.81
N PRO A 106 -11.57 19.63 -7.96
CA PRO A 106 -12.22 20.78 -7.32
C PRO A 106 -12.62 21.89 -8.31
N LEU A 107 -11.94 21.97 -9.46
CA LEU A 107 -12.19 23.01 -10.47
C LEU A 107 -13.45 22.71 -11.31
N VAL A 108 -13.85 21.45 -11.39
CA VAL A 108 -15.05 21.06 -12.17
C VAL A 108 -16.32 21.49 -11.45
N GLY A 109 -16.29 21.53 -10.11
CA GLY A 109 -17.48 21.83 -9.29
C GLY A 109 -18.56 20.75 -9.38
N PRO A 110 -19.66 20.91 -8.67
CA PRO A 110 -20.81 20.04 -8.80
C PRO A 110 -21.53 20.28 -10.13
N ILE A 111 -21.84 19.22 -10.87
CA ILE A 111 -22.60 19.29 -12.13
C ILE A 111 -24.03 18.86 -11.84
N ASP A 112 -24.96 19.80 -11.94
CA ASP A 112 -26.39 19.53 -11.77
C ASP A 112 -27.01 19.05 -13.10
N LEU A 113 -27.45 17.80 -13.11
CA LEU A 113 -28.16 17.18 -14.22
C LEU A 113 -29.69 17.17 -14.00
N GLY A 114 -30.18 17.95 -13.02
CA GLY A 114 -31.60 18.10 -12.67
C GLY A 114 -32.13 17.01 -11.72
N THR A 115 -31.84 15.74 -11.95
CA THR A 115 -32.24 14.63 -11.06
C THR A 115 -31.09 14.07 -10.25
N VAL A 116 -29.86 14.35 -10.66
CA VAL A 116 -28.61 13.87 -10.02
C VAL A 116 -27.59 15.00 -10.04
N VAL A 117 -26.95 15.23 -8.91
CA VAL A 117 -25.80 16.10 -8.80
C VAL A 117 -24.53 15.24 -8.83
N LEU A 118 -23.64 15.55 -9.76
CA LEU A 118 -22.32 14.91 -9.84
C LEU A 118 -21.33 15.75 -9.03
N ASP A 119 -21.03 15.27 -7.82
CA ASP A 119 -20.11 15.97 -6.93
C ASP A 119 -18.65 15.85 -7.41
N PRO A 120 -17.77 16.80 -7.03
CA PRO A 120 -16.35 16.79 -7.42
C PRO A 120 -15.61 15.51 -7.01
N TRP A 121 -15.97 14.87 -5.92
CA TRP A 121 -15.35 13.64 -5.45
C TRP A 121 -15.51 12.45 -6.42
N LEU A 122 -16.51 12.45 -7.29
CA LEU A 122 -16.67 11.39 -8.32
C LEU A 122 -15.49 11.32 -9.28
N TRP A 123 -14.85 12.46 -9.58
CA TRP A 123 -13.66 12.50 -10.42
C TRP A 123 -12.46 11.81 -9.78
N ILE A 124 -12.45 11.69 -8.44
CA ILE A 124 -11.43 10.94 -7.72
C ILE A 124 -11.52 9.45 -8.02
N PHE A 125 -12.74 8.90 -8.20
CA PHE A 125 -12.93 7.49 -8.62
C PHE A 125 -12.49 7.27 -10.06
N VAL A 126 -12.79 8.20 -10.98
CA VAL A 126 -12.28 8.15 -12.35
C VAL A 126 -10.75 8.17 -12.35
N GLY A 127 -10.17 9.10 -11.60
CA GLY A 127 -8.72 9.18 -11.41
C GLY A 127 -8.13 7.90 -10.80
N LEU A 128 -8.82 7.23 -9.87
CA LEU A 128 -8.39 5.96 -9.27
C LEU A 128 -8.23 4.86 -10.33
N VAL A 129 -9.26 4.70 -11.20
CA VAL A 129 -9.23 3.71 -12.29
C VAL A 129 -7.99 3.92 -13.17
N LEU A 130 -7.71 5.16 -13.52
CA LEU A 130 -6.59 5.51 -14.39
C LEU A 130 -5.24 5.43 -13.63
N ALA A 131 -5.15 6.01 -12.45
CA ALA A 131 -3.92 6.08 -11.67
C ALA A 131 -3.37 4.69 -11.31
N GLN A 132 -4.23 3.72 -11.01
CA GLN A 132 -3.80 2.36 -10.68
C GLN A 132 -3.21 1.58 -11.89
N ALA A 133 -3.36 2.07 -13.12
CA ALA A 133 -2.90 1.37 -14.32
C ALA A 133 -1.41 1.03 -14.25
N TRP A 134 -0.55 2.02 -14.03
CA TRP A 134 0.89 1.77 -13.95
C TRP A 134 1.29 0.97 -12.71
N LYS A 135 0.71 1.26 -11.55
CA LYS A 135 1.02 0.57 -10.28
C LYS A 135 0.75 -0.93 -10.36
N SER A 136 -0.37 -1.33 -10.96
CA SER A 136 -0.76 -2.73 -11.03
C SER A 136 -0.02 -3.48 -12.13
N PHE A 137 0.29 -2.81 -13.24
CA PHE A 137 0.97 -3.39 -14.40
C PHE A 137 2.50 -3.28 -14.30
N GLY A 138 3.03 -2.10 -13.95
CA GLY A 138 4.47 -1.83 -13.92
C GLY A 138 5.26 -2.75 -12.99
N LEU A 139 4.66 -3.18 -11.87
CA LEU A 139 5.28 -4.16 -10.98
C LEU A 139 5.53 -5.50 -11.68
N GLY A 140 4.54 -6.04 -12.40
CA GLY A 140 4.68 -7.31 -13.14
C GLY A 140 5.71 -7.22 -14.25
N ALA A 141 5.66 -6.15 -15.04
CA ALA A 141 6.63 -5.89 -16.10
C ALA A 141 8.06 -5.77 -15.57
N THR A 142 8.26 -5.07 -14.43
CA THR A 142 9.58 -4.95 -13.81
C THR A 142 10.16 -6.30 -13.40
N PHE A 143 9.34 -7.19 -12.83
CA PHE A 143 9.80 -8.54 -12.51
C PHE A 143 10.22 -9.32 -13.75
N ALA A 144 9.45 -9.23 -14.84
CA ALA A 144 9.78 -9.90 -16.09
C ALA A 144 11.10 -9.38 -16.67
N ILE A 145 11.30 -8.07 -16.69
CA ILE A 145 12.48 -7.42 -17.25
C ILE A 145 13.72 -7.70 -16.41
N VAL A 146 13.65 -7.62 -15.08
CA VAL A 146 14.77 -8.02 -14.20
C VAL A 146 15.19 -9.46 -14.48
N LYS A 147 14.21 -10.37 -14.65
CA LYS A 147 14.51 -11.78 -14.96
C LYS A 147 15.16 -11.96 -16.34
N GLN A 148 14.84 -11.12 -17.31
CA GLN A 148 15.41 -11.18 -18.67
C GLN A 148 16.78 -10.50 -18.75
N SER A 149 17.00 -9.41 -18.02
CA SER A 149 18.18 -8.56 -18.12
C SER A 149 19.28 -8.92 -17.13
N VAL A 150 19.00 -9.71 -16.08
CA VAL A 150 19.95 -10.03 -15.02
C VAL A 150 20.27 -11.53 -15.06
N PRO A 151 21.56 -11.95 -15.07
CA PRO A 151 21.95 -13.36 -14.97
C PRO A 151 21.34 -14.05 -13.76
N ASP A 152 21.02 -15.35 -13.87
CA ASP A 152 20.33 -16.13 -12.84
C ASP A 152 21.03 -16.11 -11.49
N ASP A 153 22.37 -16.08 -11.47
CA ASP A 153 23.19 -15.96 -10.25
C ASP A 153 23.11 -14.58 -9.58
N ARG A 154 22.53 -13.57 -10.25
CA ARG A 154 22.38 -12.18 -9.76
C ARG A 154 20.94 -11.71 -9.65
N LEU A 155 19.95 -12.56 -9.95
CA LEU A 155 18.53 -12.21 -9.92
C LEU A 155 18.09 -11.61 -8.55
N ALA A 156 18.53 -12.23 -7.44
CA ALA A 156 18.23 -11.71 -6.10
C ALA A 156 18.72 -10.26 -5.90
N ARG A 157 19.87 -9.92 -6.49
CA ARG A 157 20.43 -8.54 -6.43
C ARG A 157 19.64 -7.57 -7.31
N GLY A 158 19.23 -7.98 -8.49
CA GLY A 158 18.38 -7.18 -9.39
C GLY A 158 17.03 -6.85 -8.72
N PHE A 159 16.38 -7.85 -8.14
CA PHE A 159 15.13 -7.63 -7.39
C PHE A 159 15.31 -6.79 -6.13
N ALA A 160 16.39 -7.00 -5.37
CA ALA A 160 16.67 -6.19 -4.18
C ALA A 160 16.86 -4.72 -4.55
N SER A 161 17.51 -4.43 -5.66
CA SER A 161 17.72 -3.06 -6.13
C SER A 161 16.39 -2.37 -6.49
N THR A 162 15.59 -2.97 -7.37
CA THR A 162 14.30 -2.40 -7.80
C THR A 162 13.35 -2.19 -6.61
N GLU A 163 13.31 -3.15 -5.68
CA GLU A 163 12.49 -3.06 -4.47
C GLU A 163 12.98 -1.97 -3.51
N THR A 164 14.28 -1.76 -3.40
CA THR A 164 14.84 -0.67 -2.58
C THR A 164 14.45 0.70 -3.14
N PHE A 165 14.54 0.91 -4.46
CA PHE A 165 14.05 2.15 -5.09
C PHE A 165 12.56 2.37 -4.79
N ARG A 166 11.75 1.34 -4.93
CA ARG A 166 10.33 1.42 -4.63
C ARG A 166 10.06 1.74 -3.16
N ARG A 167 10.76 1.11 -2.22
CA ARG A 167 10.56 1.30 -0.78
C ARG A 167 11.05 2.64 -0.27
N SER A 168 12.10 3.21 -0.86
CA SER A 168 12.52 4.56 -0.49
C SER A 168 11.42 5.60 -0.76
N ALA A 169 10.56 5.38 -1.76
CA ALA A 169 9.41 6.22 -1.99
C ALA A 169 8.35 6.16 -0.87
N PHE A 170 8.25 5.04 -0.13
CA PHE A 170 7.34 4.92 1.01
C PHE A 170 7.77 5.77 2.20
N LEU A 171 9.07 6.01 2.36
CA LEU A 171 9.61 6.92 3.37
C LEU A 171 9.53 8.38 2.89
N ILE A 172 10.02 8.63 1.67
CA ILE A 172 10.18 10.00 1.15
C ILE A 172 8.81 10.62 0.81
N GLY A 173 7.87 9.83 0.27
CA GLY A 173 6.59 10.32 -0.23
C GLY A 173 5.76 11.10 0.81
N PRO A 174 5.40 10.49 1.94
CA PRO A 174 4.62 11.18 2.99
C PRO A 174 5.35 12.40 3.56
N VAL A 175 6.67 12.32 3.74
CA VAL A 175 7.49 13.44 4.24
C VAL A 175 7.53 14.59 3.22
N LEU A 176 7.67 14.27 1.94
CA LEU A 176 7.63 15.29 0.88
C LEU A 176 6.25 15.92 0.76
N ALA A 177 5.18 15.14 0.88
CA ALA A 177 3.82 15.67 0.93
C ALA A 177 3.62 16.61 2.12
N ALA A 178 4.03 16.19 3.33
CA ALA A 178 3.98 17.02 4.53
C ALA A 178 4.77 18.33 4.35
N GLY A 179 5.96 18.26 3.75
CA GLY A 179 6.77 19.43 3.45
C GLY A 179 6.09 20.41 2.48
N LEU A 180 5.44 19.90 1.42
CA LEU A 180 4.69 20.74 0.49
C LEU A 180 3.44 21.35 1.13
N LEU A 181 2.70 20.58 1.93
CA LEU A 181 1.55 21.08 2.71
C LEU A 181 1.98 22.20 3.67
N PHE A 182 3.10 22.01 4.37
CA PHE A 182 3.66 23.03 5.28
C PHE A 182 4.08 24.31 4.54
N LEU A 183 4.79 24.18 3.42
CA LEU A 183 5.32 25.33 2.66
C LEU A 183 4.22 26.17 2.03
N VAL A 184 3.14 25.54 1.56
CA VAL A 184 2.02 26.23 0.89
C VAL A 184 1.02 26.77 1.89
N GLY A 185 0.65 25.99 2.91
CA GLY A 185 -0.32 26.40 3.95
C GLY A 185 0.28 27.28 5.04
N GLY A 186 1.60 27.53 5.02
CA GLY A 186 2.28 28.33 6.06
C GLY A 186 2.18 27.75 7.48
N GLY A 187 1.79 26.50 7.60
CA GLY A 187 1.55 25.78 8.86
C GLY A 187 0.25 26.16 9.59
N ASN A 188 -0.40 27.26 9.21
CA ASN A 188 -1.53 27.83 9.96
C ASN A 188 -2.92 27.51 9.38
N GLU A 189 -3.01 27.04 8.11
CA GLU A 189 -4.30 26.76 7.49
C GLU A 189 -4.77 25.34 7.84
N SER A 190 -6.00 25.23 8.33
CA SER A 190 -6.68 23.95 8.55
C SER A 190 -7.11 23.29 7.24
N ASP A 191 -7.25 24.07 6.15
CA ASP A 191 -7.64 23.56 4.84
C ASP A 191 -6.45 22.91 4.12
N ILE A 192 -6.54 21.60 3.92
CA ILE A 192 -5.54 20.82 3.18
C ILE A 192 -5.53 21.14 1.68
N LEU A 193 -6.65 21.67 1.12
CA LEU A 193 -6.88 21.72 -0.32
C LEU A 193 -5.78 22.45 -1.09
N PRO A 194 -5.40 23.70 -0.74
CA PRO A 194 -4.37 24.42 -1.51
C PRO A 194 -3.05 23.66 -1.56
N GLY A 195 -2.56 23.19 -0.42
CA GLY A 195 -1.30 22.45 -0.32
C GLY A 195 -1.36 21.11 -1.05
N PHE A 196 -2.49 20.41 -0.97
CA PHE A 196 -2.64 19.10 -1.62
C PHE A 196 -2.71 19.21 -3.15
N LEU A 197 -3.21 20.31 -3.71
CA LEU A 197 -3.14 20.57 -5.16
C LEU A 197 -1.68 20.67 -5.63
N TYR A 198 -0.78 21.25 -4.85
CA TYR A 198 0.67 21.22 -5.17
C TYR A 198 1.24 19.82 -5.09
N VAL A 199 0.86 19.03 -4.08
CA VAL A 199 1.25 17.62 -4.00
C VAL A 199 0.82 16.84 -5.24
N LEU A 200 -0.42 17.03 -5.69
CA LEU A 200 -0.94 16.42 -6.93
C LEU A 200 -0.21 16.93 -8.18
N GLY A 201 0.08 18.23 -8.25
CA GLY A 201 0.86 18.82 -9.34
C GLY A 201 2.26 18.20 -9.46
N VAL A 202 2.93 17.99 -8.33
CA VAL A 202 4.23 17.31 -8.27
C VAL A 202 4.10 15.84 -8.69
N ALA A 203 3.03 15.13 -8.27
CA ALA A 203 2.78 13.75 -8.70
C ALA A 203 2.55 13.65 -10.22
N VAL A 204 1.81 14.59 -10.81
CA VAL A 204 1.63 14.71 -12.28
C VAL A 204 2.99 14.92 -12.97
N ALA A 205 3.81 15.84 -12.46
CA ALA A 205 5.14 16.11 -13.02
C ALA A 205 6.03 14.88 -12.98
N PHE A 206 6.08 14.15 -11.85
CA PHE A 206 6.81 12.88 -11.77
C PHE A 206 6.27 11.83 -12.74
N GLY A 207 4.96 11.72 -12.90
CA GLY A 207 4.34 10.80 -13.85
C GLY A 207 4.73 11.11 -15.30
N VAL A 208 4.69 12.39 -15.71
CA VAL A 208 5.11 12.83 -17.04
C VAL A 208 6.59 12.52 -17.28
N VAL A 209 7.45 12.95 -16.37
CA VAL A 209 8.91 12.76 -16.50
C VAL A 209 9.27 11.26 -16.52
N ALA A 210 8.69 10.49 -15.60
CA ALA A 210 8.94 9.04 -15.52
C ALA A 210 8.50 8.33 -16.81
N THR A 211 7.32 8.67 -17.35
CA THR A 211 6.81 8.08 -18.59
C THR A 211 7.68 8.47 -19.79
N ALA A 212 8.08 9.74 -19.89
CA ALA A 212 8.93 10.21 -20.98
C ALA A 212 10.32 9.56 -20.93
N VAL A 213 10.99 9.57 -19.77
CA VAL A 213 12.30 8.95 -19.59
C VAL A 213 12.24 7.45 -19.87
N GLN A 214 11.23 6.76 -19.34
CA GLN A 214 11.03 5.34 -19.60
C GLN A 214 10.82 5.07 -21.11
N HIS A 215 9.98 5.84 -21.79
CA HIS A 215 9.71 5.66 -23.21
C HIS A 215 10.95 5.84 -24.08
N VAL A 216 11.81 6.83 -23.75
CA VAL A 216 12.99 7.16 -24.55
C VAL A 216 14.18 6.24 -24.22
N SER A 217 14.34 5.89 -22.93
CA SER A 217 15.56 5.25 -22.45
C SER A 217 15.44 3.73 -22.28
N TYR A 218 14.22 3.17 -22.28
CA TYR A 218 14.00 1.73 -22.21
C TYR A 218 14.13 1.11 -23.60
N GLU A 219 15.02 0.14 -23.73
CA GLU A 219 15.27 -0.62 -24.96
C GLU A 219 14.63 -2.00 -24.82
N ALA A 220 13.63 -2.29 -25.63
CA ALA A 220 12.80 -3.50 -25.54
C ALA A 220 13.39 -4.71 -26.31
N ASP A 221 14.71 -4.82 -26.42
CA ASP A 221 15.38 -5.85 -27.23
C ASP A 221 15.11 -7.30 -26.76
N ALA A 222 14.66 -7.46 -25.51
CA ALA A 222 14.37 -8.77 -24.90
C ALA A 222 12.87 -9.09 -24.82
N ASP A 223 11.99 -8.33 -25.49
CA ASP A 223 10.55 -8.58 -25.45
C ASP A 223 10.20 -9.94 -26.08
N SER A 224 9.86 -10.89 -25.24
CA SER A 224 9.28 -12.16 -25.69
C SER A 224 7.78 -11.98 -25.94
N PHE A 225 7.41 -11.77 -27.21
CA PHE A 225 6.02 -11.81 -27.64
C PHE A 225 5.47 -13.25 -27.54
N GLY A 226 4.25 -13.41 -27.09
CA GLY A 226 3.51 -14.64 -27.31
C GLY A 226 3.43 -15.62 -26.15
N LYS A 227 3.63 -15.20 -24.89
CA LYS A 227 3.19 -16.02 -23.77
C LYS A 227 1.68 -15.96 -23.66
N THR A 228 1.03 -17.08 -24.04
CA THR A 228 -0.43 -17.23 -23.88
C THR A 228 -0.76 -17.43 -22.42
N PHE A 229 -1.52 -16.50 -21.85
CA PHE A 229 -2.21 -16.70 -20.59
C PHE A 229 -3.52 -17.44 -20.88
N ASP A 230 -3.68 -18.65 -20.32
CA ASP A 230 -4.86 -19.51 -20.56
C ASP A 230 -6.13 -19.02 -19.81
N GLY A 231 -6.11 -17.77 -19.34
CA GLY A 231 -7.28 -17.11 -18.78
C GLY A 231 -7.73 -17.70 -17.43
N VAL A 232 -9.04 -17.75 -17.25
CA VAL A 232 -9.68 -18.18 -15.99
C VAL A 232 -9.38 -19.65 -15.65
N SER A 233 -9.13 -20.51 -16.64
CA SER A 233 -8.79 -21.92 -16.43
C SER A 233 -7.47 -22.09 -15.67
N GLN A 234 -6.46 -21.29 -16.01
CA GLN A 234 -5.18 -21.31 -15.31
C GLN A 234 -5.31 -20.80 -13.87
N ILE A 235 -6.05 -19.72 -13.66
CA ILE A 235 -6.31 -19.20 -12.30
C ILE A 235 -6.96 -20.28 -11.42
N ARG A 236 -7.93 -21.00 -11.98
CA ARG A 236 -8.62 -22.08 -11.26
C ARG A 236 -7.68 -23.24 -10.92
N SER A 237 -6.80 -23.62 -11.85
CA SER A 237 -5.77 -24.63 -11.63
C SER A 237 -4.80 -24.19 -10.53
N ASP A 238 -4.23 -22.97 -10.63
CA ASP A 238 -3.29 -22.43 -9.66
C ASP A 238 -3.89 -22.32 -8.25
N LEU A 239 -5.19 -21.99 -8.15
CA LEU A 239 -5.92 -21.99 -6.87
C LEU A 239 -6.14 -23.38 -6.30
N ALA A 240 -6.40 -24.38 -7.17
CA ALA A 240 -6.58 -25.77 -6.76
C ALA A 240 -5.28 -26.44 -6.32
N GLU A 241 -4.15 -26.00 -6.88
CA GLU A 241 -2.80 -26.50 -6.58
C GLU A 241 -2.13 -25.78 -5.40
N LEU A 242 -2.85 -24.85 -4.71
CA LEU A 242 -2.28 -24.14 -3.57
C LEU A 242 -1.92 -25.12 -2.43
N PRO A 243 -0.66 -25.17 -1.96
CA PRO A 243 -0.24 -26.07 -0.90
C PRO A 243 -1.09 -25.97 0.36
N ASP A 244 -1.56 -27.11 0.88
CA ASP A 244 -2.43 -27.16 2.07
C ASP A 244 -1.79 -26.49 3.29
N VAL A 245 -0.47 -26.58 3.42
CA VAL A 245 0.32 -25.92 4.50
C VAL A 245 0.15 -24.40 4.51
N LEU A 246 -0.20 -23.79 3.39
CA LEU A 246 -0.45 -22.35 3.30
C LEU A 246 -1.85 -21.92 3.72
N ARG A 247 -2.81 -22.83 3.85
CA ARG A 247 -4.19 -22.50 4.21
C ARG A 247 -4.32 -21.75 5.55
N PRO A 248 -3.65 -22.18 6.64
CA PRO A 248 -3.73 -21.45 7.90
C PRO A 248 -3.14 -20.04 7.80
N LEU A 249 -2.01 -19.89 7.10
CA LEU A 249 -1.41 -18.58 6.85
C LEU A 249 -2.34 -17.68 6.01
N LEU A 250 -2.95 -18.23 4.95
CA LEU A 250 -3.87 -17.51 4.08
C LEU A 250 -5.10 -17.00 4.84
N VAL A 251 -5.71 -17.85 5.68
CA VAL A 251 -6.87 -17.45 6.50
C VAL A 251 -6.49 -16.34 7.46
N ALA A 252 -5.40 -16.50 8.19
CA ALA A 252 -4.91 -15.52 9.16
C ALA A 252 -4.55 -14.17 8.50
N ASP A 253 -3.74 -14.22 7.42
CA ASP A 253 -3.35 -13.01 6.68
C ASP A 253 -4.58 -12.32 6.08
N THR A 254 -5.56 -13.08 5.59
CA THR A 254 -6.81 -12.54 5.06
C THR A 254 -7.60 -11.80 6.15
N LEU A 255 -7.74 -12.37 7.34
CA LEU A 255 -8.44 -11.73 8.46
C LEU A 255 -7.70 -10.45 8.93
N VAL A 256 -6.38 -10.52 9.08
CA VAL A 256 -5.57 -9.34 9.47
C VAL A 256 -5.62 -8.25 8.40
N ARG A 257 -5.59 -8.62 7.12
CA ARG A 257 -5.70 -7.66 6.01
C ARG A 257 -7.11 -7.10 5.86
N PHE A 258 -8.13 -7.91 6.11
CA PHE A 258 -9.51 -7.46 6.16
C PHE A 258 -9.71 -6.43 7.27
N ALA A 259 -9.24 -6.74 8.48
CA ALA A 259 -9.25 -5.83 9.62
C ALA A 259 -8.57 -4.50 9.30
N ASN A 260 -7.33 -4.55 8.79
CA ASN A 260 -6.61 -3.33 8.39
C ASN A 260 -7.33 -2.58 7.27
N GLY A 261 -7.90 -3.29 6.28
CA GLY A 261 -8.66 -2.69 5.18
C GLY A 261 -9.87 -1.88 5.66
N MET A 262 -10.52 -2.31 6.75
CA MET A 262 -11.66 -1.58 7.33
C MET A 262 -11.29 -0.18 7.82
N VAL A 263 -10.08 0.03 8.34
CA VAL A 263 -9.75 1.28 9.06
C VAL A 263 -8.57 2.06 8.49
N TYR A 264 -7.79 1.46 7.61
CA TYR A 264 -6.54 2.04 7.11
C TYR A 264 -6.73 3.41 6.44
N GLY A 265 -7.81 3.58 5.67
CA GLY A 265 -8.15 4.85 5.02
C GLY A 265 -8.60 5.92 6.00
N PHE A 266 -9.00 5.55 7.22
CA PHE A 266 -9.55 6.46 8.20
C PHE A 266 -8.52 6.98 9.21
N PHE A 267 -7.28 6.47 9.23
CA PHE A 267 -6.24 6.97 10.16
C PHE A 267 -5.99 8.47 10.01
N ILE A 268 -6.00 8.99 8.78
CA ILE A 268 -5.88 10.43 8.57
C ILE A 268 -7.11 11.16 9.13
N LEU A 269 -8.33 10.65 8.92
CA LEU A 269 -9.55 11.30 9.39
C LEU A 269 -9.62 11.36 10.93
N VAL A 270 -9.05 10.37 11.61
CA VAL A 270 -8.92 10.42 13.08
C VAL A 270 -8.05 11.60 13.50
N ILE A 271 -6.94 11.84 12.80
CA ILE A 271 -6.00 12.92 13.14
C ILE A 271 -6.57 14.29 12.71
N THR A 272 -7.17 14.39 11.51
CA THR A 272 -7.56 15.67 10.91
C THR A 272 -8.98 16.09 11.24
N GLN A 273 -9.92 15.15 11.35
CA GLN A 273 -11.36 15.45 11.50
C GLN A 273 -11.88 15.14 12.91
N LEU A 274 -11.46 14.00 13.49
CA LEU A 274 -11.99 13.58 14.79
C LEU A 274 -11.29 14.28 15.94
N TRP A 275 -9.97 14.41 15.88
CA TRP A 275 -9.16 15.00 16.94
C TRP A 275 -8.66 16.41 16.61
N GLU A 276 -8.62 16.79 15.32
CA GLU A 276 -8.01 18.05 14.86
C GLU A 276 -6.62 18.25 15.47
N LEU A 277 -5.83 17.16 15.51
CA LEU A 277 -4.59 17.08 16.28
C LEU A 277 -3.48 17.86 15.60
N ASP A 278 -3.02 18.91 16.24
CA ASP A 278 -1.85 19.70 15.83
C ASP A 278 -0.65 19.50 16.76
N ALA A 279 0.50 20.01 16.39
CA ALA A 279 1.69 20.00 17.22
C ALA A 279 2.60 21.20 16.94
N THR A 280 3.35 21.60 17.96
CA THR A 280 4.46 22.54 17.76
C THR A 280 5.78 21.84 18.06
N VAL A 281 6.63 21.69 17.03
CA VAL A 281 7.91 20.97 17.12
C VAL A 281 9.03 21.93 16.73
N PHE A 282 9.98 22.17 17.63
CA PHE A 282 11.09 23.14 17.45
C PHE A 282 10.62 24.55 17.05
N GLY A 283 9.46 24.99 17.55
CA GLY A 283 8.88 26.29 17.22
C GLY A 283 8.14 26.35 15.88
N LEU A 284 8.05 25.25 15.14
CA LEU A 284 7.27 25.13 13.92
C LEU A 284 5.89 24.55 14.25
N TYR A 285 4.83 25.25 13.86
CA TYR A 285 3.46 24.77 13.98
C TYR A 285 3.15 23.77 12.85
N LEU A 286 2.70 22.59 13.22
CA LEU A 286 2.30 21.52 12.32
C LEU A 286 0.78 21.36 12.41
N ASN A 287 0.05 21.77 11.40
CA ASN A 287 -1.38 21.48 11.33
C ASN A 287 -1.64 19.96 11.25
N PRO A 288 -2.88 19.48 11.46
CA PRO A 288 -3.17 18.03 11.52
C PRO A 288 -2.72 17.24 10.30
N ALA A 289 -2.84 17.80 9.09
CA ALA A 289 -2.42 17.12 7.86
C ALA A 289 -0.90 17.02 7.73
N VAL A 290 -0.17 18.07 8.09
CA VAL A 290 1.30 18.07 8.12
C VAL A 290 1.80 17.11 9.19
N LEU A 291 1.20 17.14 10.38
CA LEU A 291 1.52 16.21 11.47
C LEU A 291 1.32 14.76 11.03
N PHE A 292 0.22 14.44 10.37
CA PHE A 292 -0.03 13.10 9.85
C PHE A 292 1.09 12.61 8.93
N GLY A 293 1.59 13.45 8.04
CA GLY A 293 2.74 13.08 7.18
C GLY A 293 4.03 12.82 7.96
N VAL A 294 4.28 13.59 9.04
CA VAL A 294 5.41 13.35 9.95
C VAL A 294 5.24 12.02 10.67
N LEU A 295 4.03 11.72 11.18
CA LEU A 295 3.70 10.44 11.83
C LEU A 295 3.96 9.24 10.88
N LEU A 296 3.56 9.35 9.61
CA LEU A 296 3.88 8.34 8.60
C LEU A 296 5.39 8.22 8.35
N GLY A 297 6.13 9.32 8.40
CA GLY A 297 7.59 9.31 8.35
C GLY A 297 8.20 8.52 9.50
N VAL A 298 7.75 8.78 10.74
CA VAL A 298 8.17 8.03 11.95
C VAL A 298 7.85 6.54 11.81
N GLU A 299 6.63 6.20 11.38
CA GLU A 299 6.22 4.81 11.11
C GLU A 299 7.18 4.12 10.13
N MET A 300 7.53 4.78 9.03
CA MET A 300 8.40 4.20 8.00
C MET A 300 9.87 4.08 8.44
N VAL A 301 10.37 5.01 9.24
CA VAL A 301 11.72 4.90 9.84
C VAL A 301 11.78 3.65 10.73
N VAL A 302 10.82 3.47 11.63
CA VAL A 302 10.77 2.28 12.49
C VAL A 302 10.62 1.00 11.66
N ALA A 303 9.77 1.02 10.64
CA ALA A 303 9.61 -0.11 9.72
C ALA A 303 10.93 -0.53 9.08
N LEU A 304 11.70 0.42 8.54
CA LEU A 304 12.97 0.15 7.87
C LEU A 304 14.04 -0.35 8.84
N VAL A 305 14.15 0.31 10.01
CA VAL A 305 15.15 -0.04 11.03
C VAL A 305 14.86 -1.42 11.65
N SER A 306 13.59 -1.78 11.81
CA SER A 306 13.18 -3.05 12.43
C SER A 306 13.28 -4.27 11.51
N MET A 307 13.29 -4.11 10.18
CA MET A 307 13.32 -5.24 9.24
C MET A 307 14.57 -6.12 9.36
N ALA A 308 15.76 -5.53 9.47
CA ALA A 308 17.00 -6.29 9.57
C ALA A 308 17.11 -7.06 10.90
N PRO A 309 16.87 -6.46 12.08
CA PRO A 309 16.79 -7.22 13.34
C PRO A 309 15.74 -8.32 13.32
N ALA A 310 14.56 -8.08 12.71
CA ALA A 310 13.51 -9.08 12.62
C ALA A 310 13.91 -10.27 11.72
N ALA A 311 14.62 -10.01 10.61
CA ALA A 311 15.15 -11.07 9.77
C ALA A 311 16.19 -11.95 10.51
N ILE A 312 17.10 -11.33 11.26
CA ILE A 312 18.07 -12.06 12.11
C ILE A 312 17.37 -12.86 13.22
N ALA A 313 16.31 -12.30 13.81
CA ALA A 313 15.52 -13.01 14.80
C ALA A 313 14.82 -14.22 14.17
N ALA A 314 14.28 -14.08 12.94
CA ALA A 314 13.63 -15.18 12.23
C ALA A 314 14.55 -16.37 11.97
N GLU A 315 15.86 -16.13 11.75
CA GLU A 315 16.85 -17.22 11.60
C GLU A 315 17.08 -18.02 12.91
N ARG A 316 16.72 -17.45 14.07
CA ARG A 316 16.93 -18.07 15.38
C ARG A 316 15.67 -18.67 15.97
N VAL A 317 14.53 -18.02 15.78
CA VAL A 317 13.26 -18.39 16.44
C VAL A 317 12.20 -18.91 15.44
N GLY A 318 12.52 -18.96 14.15
CA GLY A 318 11.60 -19.34 13.08
C GLY A 318 10.88 -18.13 12.45
N LEU A 319 10.27 -18.36 11.30
CA LEU A 319 9.52 -17.35 10.55
C LEU A 319 8.15 -17.06 11.20
N LYS A 320 7.46 -18.09 11.69
CA LYS A 320 6.11 -18.01 12.27
C LYS A 320 6.01 -17.01 13.42
N PRO A 321 6.88 -17.02 14.47
CA PRO A 321 6.79 -16.06 15.57
C PRO A 321 6.98 -14.62 15.11
N VAL A 322 7.89 -14.37 14.18
CA VAL A 322 8.16 -13.02 13.66
C VAL A 322 6.96 -12.47 12.86
N VAL A 323 6.33 -13.33 12.05
CA VAL A 323 5.09 -12.97 11.33
C VAL A 323 3.95 -12.74 12.30
N ALA A 324 3.81 -13.57 13.34
CA ALA A 324 2.76 -13.41 14.36
C ALA A 324 2.87 -12.07 15.10
N VAL A 325 4.08 -11.61 15.43
CA VAL A 325 4.30 -10.27 16.00
C VAL A 325 3.85 -9.18 15.03
N GLY A 326 4.22 -9.25 13.76
CA GLY A 326 3.76 -8.29 12.75
C GLY A 326 2.24 -8.26 12.63
N PHE A 327 1.59 -9.42 12.61
CA PHE A 327 0.14 -9.54 12.58
C PHE A 327 -0.53 -9.00 13.86
N ALA A 328 0.07 -9.23 15.04
CA ALA A 328 -0.43 -8.70 16.29
C ALA A 328 -0.42 -7.16 16.31
N VAL A 329 0.66 -6.53 15.82
CA VAL A 329 0.73 -5.08 15.69
C VAL A 329 -0.36 -4.55 14.75
N TYR A 330 -0.58 -5.20 13.60
CA TYR A 330 -1.69 -4.85 12.70
C TYR A 330 -3.06 -4.94 13.40
N ALA A 331 -3.25 -5.98 14.20
CA ALA A 331 -4.53 -6.26 14.85
C ALA A 331 -4.85 -5.28 15.97
N VAL A 332 -3.87 -4.92 16.81
CA VAL A 332 -4.13 -4.10 18.01
C VAL A 332 -4.03 -2.60 17.75
N PHE A 333 -3.27 -2.19 16.74
CA PHE A 333 -3.04 -0.77 16.46
C PHE A 333 -4.32 0.05 16.28
N PRO A 334 -5.38 -0.44 15.59
CA PRO A 334 -6.61 0.33 15.44
C PRO A 334 -7.24 0.72 16.79
N ALA A 335 -7.40 -0.24 17.71
CA ALA A 335 -7.93 0.06 19.03
C ALA A 335 -7.01 0.98 19.84
N LEU A 336 -5.70 0.73 19.79
CA LEU A 336 -4.74 1.60 20.47
C LEU A 336 -4.83 3.05 19.96
N LEU A 337 -5.06 3.25 18.66
CA LEU A 337 -5.19 4.58 18.07
C LEU A 337 -6.49 5.25 18.54
N ILE A 338 -7.65 4.61 18.31
CA ILE A 338 -8.93 5.29 18.50
C ILE A 338 -9.24 5.59 19.97
N PHE A 339 -8.72 4.79 20.90
CA PHE A 339 -8.89 4.99 22.35
C PHE A 339 -7.72 5.72 23.01
N ALA A 340 -6.71 6.15 22.25
CA ALA A 340 -5.62 6.95 22.78
C ALA A 340 -6.11 8.37 23.15
N PRO A 341 -5.45 9.03 24.10
CA PRO A 341 -5.62 10.46 24.26
C PRO A 341 -5.15 11.19 23.00
N ALA A 342 -5.85 12.27 22.63
CA ALA A 342 -5.48 13.15 21.53
C ALA A 342 -4.25 13.99 21.92
N ASP A 343 -3.11 13.33 22.07
CA ASP A 343 -1.83 13.93 22.45
C ASP A 343 -0.78 13.62 21.36
N PRO A 344 -0.09 14.63 20.79
CA PRO A 344 0.86 14.43 19.71
C PRO A 344 1.99 13.45 20.02
N LEU A 345 2.49 13.44 21.27
CA LEU A 345 3.56 12.53 21.67
C LEU A 345 3.07 11.08 21.75
N VAL A 346 1.90 10.87 22.37
CA VAL A 346 1.29 9.53 22.46
C VAL A 346 1.02 8.98 21.07
N VAL A 347 0.46 9.79 20.19
CA VAL A 347 0.16 9.38 18.81
C VAL A 347 1.45 9.11 18.03
N THR A 348 2.50 9.90 18.24
CA THR A 348 3.83 9.65 17.64
C THR A 348 4.39 8.29 18.06
N VAL A 349 4.30 7.95 19.35
CA VAL A 349 4.72 6.63 19.86
C VAL A 349 3.87 5.50 19.26
N LEU A 350 2.57 5.70 19.11
CA LEU A 350 1.68 4.71 18.48
C LEU A 350 2.01 4.50 17.00
N PHE A 351 2.32 5.55 16.24
CA PHE A 351 2.76 5.41 14.85
C PHE A 351 4.15 4.75 14.75
N ALA A 352 5.07 5.05 15.69
CA ALA A 352 6.33 4.32 15.80
C ALA A 352 6.09 2.83 16.07
N PHE A 353 5.21 2.48 17.01
CA PHE A 353 4.78 1.10 17.27
C PHE A 353 4.16 0.45 16.03
N SER A 354 3.29 1.17 15.32
CA SER A 354 2.68 0.70 14.07
C SER A 354 3.73 0.32 13.01
N GLY A 355 4.89 0.98 12.98
CA GLY A 355 6.01 0.64 12.09
C GLY A 355 6.49 -0.80 12.23
N LEU A 356 6.40 -1.39 13.42
CA LEU A 356 6.80 -2.78 13.68
C LEU A 356 5.97 -3.81 12.90
N ARG A 357 4.76 -3.48 12.45
CA ARG A 357 3.94 -4.36 11.60
C ARG A 357 4.63 -4.75 10.29
N PHE A 358 5.59 -3.95 9.83
CA PHE A 358 6.33 -4.20 8.60
C PHE A 358 7.59 -5.04 8.83
N ALA A 359 8.05 -5.19 10.08
CA ALA A 359 9.25 -5.95 10.42
C ALA A 359 9.15 -7.42 9.97
N GLY A 360 7.98 -8.04 10.10
CA GLY A 360 7.70 -9.43 9.70
C GLY A 360 7.49 -9.65 8.19
N LEU A 361 7.48 -8.61 7.33
CA LEU A 361 7.16 -8.78 5.92
C LEU A 361 8.13 -9.70 5.14
N PRO A 362 9.46 -9.66 5.35
CA PRO A 362 10.37 -10.61 4.69
C PRO A 362 10.05 -12.06 5.08
N SER A 363 9.84 -12.31 6.37
CA SER A 363 9.48 -13.63 6.90
C SER A 363 8.12 -14.13 6.39
N HIS A 364 7.14 -13.22 6.28
CA HIS A 364 5.83 -13.53 5.71
C HIS A 364 5.92 -13.96 4.24
N LYS A 365 6.71 -13.26 3.43
CA LYS A 365 6.96 -13.64 2.04
C LYS A 365 7.67 -14.99 1.95
N ALA A 366 8.64 -15.26 2.83
CA ALA A 366 9.34 -16.54 2.90
C ALA A 366 8.40 -17.69 3.25
N LEU A 367 7.45 -17.48 4.19
CA LEU A 367 6.43 -18.49 4.52
C LEU A 367 5.51 -18.80 3.33
N ILE A 368 5.20 -17.83 2.47
CA ILE A 368 4.35 -18.05 1.28
C ILE A 368 5.11 -18.81 0.20
N VAL A 369 6.36 -18.45 -0.06
CA VAL A 369 7.13 -18.99 -1.19
C VAL A 369 7.83 -20.29 -0.83
N GLY A 370 8.22 -20.46 0.45
CA GLY A 370 9.01 -21.59 0.92
C GLY A 370 8.43 -22.96 0.59
N PRO A 371 7.13 -23.21 0.83
CA PRO A 371 6.49 -24.49 0.50
C PRO A 371 6.29 -24.78 -0.98
N ALA A 372 6.49 -23.77 -1.86
CA ALA A 372 6.31 -23.94 -3.30
C ALA A 372 7.50 -24.70 -3.93
N GLU A 373 7.23 -25.50 -4.96
CA GLU A 373 8.27 -26.08 -5.81
C GLU A 373 9.12 -24.97 -6.45
N ARG A 374 10.39 -25.28 -6.79
CA ARG A 374 11.39 -24.29 -7.24
C ARG A 374 10.93 -23.42 -8.41
N ASP A 375 10.13 -23.96 -9.31
CA ASP A 375 9.58 -23.30 -10.52
C ASP A 375 8.13 -22.81 -10.35
N ALA A 376 7.45 -23.14 -9.24
CA ALA A 376 6.06 -22.80 -8.96
C ALA A 376 5.88 -21.58 -8.03
N GLY A 377 6.96 -21.02 -7.46
CA GLY A 377 6.89 -19.95 -6.46
C GLY A 377 6.10 -18.71 -6.91
N GLY A 378 6.20 -18.34 -8.19
CA GLY A 378 5.43 -17.22 -8.75
C GLY A 378 3.94 -17.51 -8.86
N ARG A 379 3.54 -18.72 -9.27
CA ARG A 379 2.14 -19.16 -9.38
C ARG A 379 1.48 -19.25 -8.01
N VAL A 380 2.15 -19.90 -7.05
CA VAL A 380 1.65 -20.02 -5.66
C VAL A 380 1.46 -18.64 -5.03
N THR A 381 2.44 -17.74 -5.18
CA THR A 381 2.34 -16.36 -4.67
C THR A 381 1.20 -15.60 -5.34
N GLY A 382 1.03 -15.75 -6.65
CA GLY A 382 -0.05 -15.13 -7.42
C GLY A 382 -1.43 -15.60 -6.96
N ALA A 383 -1.63 -16.92 -6.85
CA ALA A 383 -2.87 -17.53 -6.37
C ALA A 383 -3.20 -17.11 -4.93
N TYR A 384 -2.21 -17.14 -4.04
CA TYR A 384 -2.33 -16.72 -2.65
C TYR A 384 -2.83 -15.27 -2.55
N TYR A 385 -2.15 -14.33 -3.22
CA TYR A 385 -2.53 -12.91 -3.16
C TYR A 385 -3.85 -12.62 -3.87
N LEU A 386 -4.17 -13.33 -4.94
CA LEU A 386 -5.45 -13.19 -5.62
C LEU A 386 -6.61 -13.55 -4.68
N LEU A 387 -6.55 -14.73 -4.05
CA LEU A 387 -7.61 -15.19 -3.16
C LEU A 387 -7.75 -14.28 -1.94
N ARG A 388 -6.63 -13.94 -1.30
CA ARG A 388 -6.61 -12.99 -0.18
C ARG A 388 -7.23 -11.64 -0.56
N ASN A 389 -6.75 -11.03 -1.65
CA ASN A 389 -7.20 -9.71 -2.05
C ASN A 389 -8.67 -9.70 -2.46
N ALA A 390 -9.17 -10.77 -3.12
CA ALA A 390 -10.58 -10.89 -3.47
C ALA A 390 -11.49 -10.87 -2.22
N ILE A 391 -11.10 -11.58 -1.16
CA ILE A 391 -11.87 -11.61 0.10
C ILE A 391 -11.80 -10.26 0.82
N VAL A 392 -10.69 -9.54 0.72
CA VAL A 392 -10.48 -8.24 1.37
C VAL A 392 -11.24 -7.09 0.67
N ILE A 393 -11.73 -7.28 -0.58
CA ILE A 393 -12.43 -6.22 -1.33
C ILE A 393 -13.48 -5.47 -0.49
N PRO A 394 -14.43 -6.10 0.21
CA PRO A 394 -15.50 -5.39 0.89
C PRO A 394 -15.07 -4.73 2.22
N SER A 395 -13.86 -4.98 2.70
CA SER A 395 -13.43 -4.54 4.03
C SER A 395 -13.49 -3.03 4.21
N ALA A 396 -13.01 -2.26 3.25
CA ALA A 396 -12.98 -0.80 3.35
C ALA A 396 -14.38 -0.19 3.30
N ALA A 397 -15.29 -0.74 2.46
CA ALA A 397 -16.68 -0.31 2.42
C ALA A 397 -17.42 -0.63 3.73
N LEU A 398 -17.16 -1.82 4.32
CA LEU A 398 -17.72 -2.19 5.62
C LEU A 398 -17.20 -1.25 6.72
N GLY A 399 -15.89 -0.97 6.73
CA GLY A 399 -15.31 -0.03 7.67
C GLY A 399 -15.89 1.37 7.53
N GLY A 400 -16.06 1.86 6.29
CA GLY A 400 -16.69 3.14 5.99
C GLY A 400 -18.15 3.20 6.42
N TYR A 401 -18.90 2.13 6.19
CA TYR A 401 -20.28 2.03 6.66
C TYR A 401 -20.37 2.13 8.20
N LEU A 402 -19.55 1.37 8.93
CA LEU A 402 -19.53 1.44 10.39
C LEU A 402 -19.05 2.79 10.92
N TYR A 403 -18.09 3.41 10.24
CA TYR A 403 -17.53 4.70 10.62
C TYR A 403 -18.52 5.86 10.44
N ASP A 404 -19.31 5.82 9.35
CA ASP A 404 -20.24 6.88 8.91
C ASP A 404 -21.65 6.74 9.52
N SER A 405 -21.99 5.55 10.07
CA SER A 405 -23.31 5.28 10.62
C SER A 405 -23.48 5.86 12.03
N ASP A 406 -24.71 6.16 12.40
CA ASP A 406 -25.13 6.73 13.69
C ASP A 406 -26.19 5.88 14.45
N TRP A 407 -26.44 4.63 13.97
CA TRP A 407 -27.40 3.75 14.62
C TRP A 407 -26.90 3.28 15.99
N THR A 408 -27.86 3.10 16.91
CA THR A 408 -27.63 2.55 18.24
C THR A 408 -28.50 1.32 18.45
N VAL A 409 -27.90 0.24 18.98
CA VAL A 409 -28.60 -1.01 19.33
C VAL A 409 -28.45 -1.24 20.82
N GLU A 410 -29.57 -1.43 21.49
CA GLU A 410 -29.60 -1.86 22.89
C GLU A 410 -29.25 -3.35 22.98
N LEU A 411 -28.23 -3.67 23.77
CA LEU A 411 -27.77 -5.05 23.98
C LEU A 411 -28.37 -5.56 25.30
N PRO A 412 -29.16 -6.65 25.27
CA PRO A 412 -29.81 -7.15 26.49
C PRO A 412 -28.87 -7.91 27.44
N VAL A 413 -27.55 -7.92 27.19
CA VAL A 413 -26.60 -8.79 27.88
C VAL A 413 -25.29 -8.08 28.23
N GLY A 414 -24.94 -8.05 29.52
CA GLY A 414 -23.62 -7.69 30.03
C GLY A 414 -23.39 -6.20 30.31
N PRO A 415 -22.15 -5.77 30.53
CA PRO A 415 -21.82 -4.39 30.89
C PRO A 415 -21.94 -3.39 29.71
N LEU A 416 -22.18 -3.88 28.51
CA LEU A 416 -22.42 -3.07 27.31
C LEU A 416 -23.92 -2.96 27.11
N GLU A 417 -24.54 -1.90 27.67
CA GLU A 417 -25.98 -1.64 27.55
C GLU A 417 -26.36 -1.20 26.13
N THR A 418 -25.46 -0.52 25.42
CA THR A 418 -25.69 0.00 24.07
C THR A 418 -24.47 -0.19 23.19
N LEU A 419 -24.70 -0.50 21.92
CA LEU A 419 -23.70 -0.52 20.85
C LEU A 419 -24.04 0.60 19.86
N THR A 420 -23.19 1.61 19.78
CA THR A 420 -23.37 2.74 18.86
C THR A 420 -22.38 2.64 17.70
N ALA A 421 -22.87 2.82 16.48
CA ALA A 421 -22.02 2.92 15.30
C ALA A 421 -21.18 4.20 15.35
N GLY A 422 -20.11 4.23 14.58
CA GLY A 422 -19.19 5.35 14.55
C GLY A 422 -17.73 4.89 14.48
N PRO A 423 -16.78 5.83 14.55
CA PRO A 423 -15.34 5.55 14.47
C PRO A 423 -14.87 4.48 15.45
N GLU A 424 -15.30 4.58 16.72
CA GLU A 424 -14.90 3.64 17.78
C GLU A 424 -15.35 2.21 17.50
N LEU A 425 -16.57 2.03 17.00
CA LEU A 425 -17.06 0.71 16.61
C LEU A 425 -16.29 0.15 15.41
N ALA A 426 -16.08 0.95 14.37
CA ALA A 426 -15.35 0.51 13.19
C ALA A 426 -13.95 0.01 13.54
N PHE A 427 -13.23 0.74 14.38
CA PHE A 427 -11.89 0.40 14.84
C PHE A 427 -11.88 -0.80 15.80
N SER A 428 -12.88 -0.91 16.67
CA SER A 428 -13.03 -2.05 17.57
C SER A 428 -13.33 -3.34 16.82
N VAL A 429 -14.25 -3.32 15.85
CA VAL A 429 -14.56 -4.48 15.00
C VAL A 429 -13.33 -4.89 14.20
N ALA A 430 -12.62 -3.95 13.61
CA ALA A 430 -11.36 -4.23 12.91
C ALA A 430 -10.34 -4.92 13.84
N THR A 431 -10.20 -4.42 15.07
CA THR A 431 -9.30 -5.01 16.07
C THR A 431 -9.71 -6.45 16.41
N VAL A 432 -10.98 -6.70 16.66
CA VAL A 432 -11.49 -8.06 16.98
C VAL A 432 -11.21 -9.01 15.81
N VAL A 433 -11.54 -8.63 14.57
CA VAL A 433 -11.27 -9.44 13.37
C VAL A 433 -9.77 -9.73 13.24
N GLY A 434 -8.93 -8.71 13.46
CA GLY A 434 -7.48 -8.86 13.44
C GLY A 434 -6.96 -9.82 14.51
N ILE A 435 -7.43 -9.69 15.76
CA ILE A 435 -7.05 -10.58 16.87
C ILE A 435 -7.47 -12.02 16.59
N VAL A 436 -8.66 -12.25 16.04
CA VAL A 436 -9.10 -13.59 15.60
C VAL A 436 -8.13 -14.14 14.56
N GLY A 437 -7.69 -13.34 13.59
CA GLY A 437 -6.69 -13.75 12.61
C GLY A 437 -5.35 -14.14 13.25
N VAL A 438 -4.86 -13.34 14.20
CA VAL A 438 -3.63 -13.62 14.95
C VAL A 438 -3.76 -14.92 15.77
N ALA A 439 -4.84 -15.06 16.52
CA ALA A 439 -5.10 -16.25 17.35
C ALA A 439 -5.17 -17.52 16.47
N TYR A 440 -5.86 -17.43 15.34
CA TYR A 440 -5.93 -18.52 14.37
C TYR A 440 -4.53 -18.90 13.85
N PHE A 441 -3.69 -17.89 13.51
CA PHE A 441 -2.34 -18.14 13.04
C PHE A 441 -1.46 -18.79 14.10
N LEU A 442 -1.56 -18.36 15.35
CA LEU A 442 -0.79 -18.93 16.44
C LEU A 442 -1.14 -20.41 16.68
N VAL A 443 -2.43 -20.76 16.57
CA VAL A 443 -2.92 -22.14 16.82
C VAL A 443 -2.65 -23.06 15.62
N PHE A 444 -3.01 -22.62 14.42
CA PHE A 444 -3.03 -23.46 13.21
C PHE A 444 -1.90 -23.18 12.23
N GLY A 445 -1.21 -22.05 12.35
CA GLY A 445 -0.10 -21.71 11.47
C GLY A 445 1.04 -22.70 11.61
N GLU A 446 1.67 -23.02 10.49
CA GLU A 446 2.81 -23.93 10.43
C GLU A 446 4.11 -23.16 10.19
N GLU A 447 5.22 -23.70 10.72
CA GLU A 447 6.56 -23.18 10.43
C GLU A 447 7.04 -23.78 9.11
N PHE A 448 7.87 -23.03 8.37
CA PHE A 448 8.51 -23.61 7.20
C PHE A 448 9.64 -24.55 7.63
N ALA A 449 9.62 -25.78 7.13
CA ALA A 449 10.51 -26.85 7.59
C ALA A 449 12.01 -26.52 7.57
N ALA A 450 12.45 -25.56 6.72
CA ALA A 450 13.85 -25.10 6.69
C ALA A 450 14.22 -24.21 7.90
N TYR A 451 13.23 -23.77 8.68
CA TYR A 451 13.38 -22.90 9.86
C TYR A 451 12.80 -23.55 11.14
N ALA A 452 12.33 -24.80 11.05
CA ALA A 452 11.76 -25.56 12.15
C ALA A 452 12.83 -26.21 13.05
#